data_fe95980b49bba2b3eb398c5859adba70
#
_entry.id   fe95980b49bba2b3eb398c5859adba70
#
_cell.length_a   1.000
_cell.length_b   1.000
_cell.length_c   1.000
_cell.angle_alpha   90.00
_cell.angle_beta   90.00
_cell.angle_gamma   90.00
#
_symmetry.space_group_name_H-M   'P 1'
#
loop_
_entity.id
_entity.type
_entity.pdbx_description
1 polymer ?
#
loop_
_entity_poly.entity_id
_entity_poly.type
_entity_poly.pdbx_seq_one_letter_code
_entity_poly.pdbx_strand_id
1 'polypeptide(L)'
;VLNAGIAKDNVFPIMEENEWDDVINTNLGGFYNVLKPVVMPMIEKRVKGRIIAMSSISGLAGNRGQVNYSASKAGITGAVKALSLELAKRGITVNAVAPGIIETDMIKDVPVEEVKKMIPMRRIGQAKEVASLVNYLMSEDAAYITGQVISVNGGMYR
;
A
#
# COMPACT_ATOMS: atom_id res chain seq x y z
N VAL A 1 -9.54 -4.12 4.32
CA VAL A 1 -8.23 -3.45 4.26
C VAL A 1 -7.13 -4.51 4.17
N LEU A 2 -6.25 -4.43 3.16
CA LEU A 2 -5.11 -5.32 2.97
C LEU A 2 -3.86 -4.62 3.48
N ASN A 3 -3.51 -4.89 4.74
CA ASN A 3 -2.41 -4.21 5.43
C ASN A 3 -1.18 -5.10 5.65
N ALA A 4 -1.34 -6.42 5.65
CA ALA A 4 -0.21 -7.33 5.86
C ALA A 4 0.90 -7.09 4.84
N GLY A 5 2.13 -7.04 5.32
CA GLY A 5 3.30 -6.83 4.49
C GLY A 5 4.59 -6.90 5.29
N ILE A 6 5.65 -7.33 4.63
CA ILE A 6 7.00 -7.43 5.18
C ILE A 6 7.98 -6.67 4.29
N ALA A 7 9.13 -6.32 4.85
CA ALA A 7 10.29 -5.84 4.13
C ALA A 7 11.50 -6.72 4.48
N LYS A 8 12.34 -7.00 3.49
CA LYS A 8 13.65 -7.62 3.64
C LYS A 8 14.61 -6.84 2.76
N ASP A 9 15.21 -5.83 3.36
CA ASP A 9 16.02 -4.85 2.66
C ASP A 9 17.42 -5.41 2.39
N ASN A 10 17.82 -5.43 1.13
CA ASN A 10 19.16 -5.78 0.70
C ASN A 10 19.45 -5.16 -0.67
N VAL A 11 20.72 -4.88 -0.98
CA VAL A 11 21.09 -4.43 -2.33
C VAL A 11 21.02 -5.60 -3.32
N PHE A 12 20.44 -5.34 -4.49
CA PHE A 12 20.08 -6.38 -5.45
C PHE A 12 21.20 -7.40 -5.79
N PRO A 13 22.49 -6.99 -5.96
CA PRO A 13 23.54 -7.95 -6.30
C PRO A 13 23.82 -9.04 -5.27
N ILE A 14 23.41 -8.84 -4.02
CA ILE A 14 23.60 -9.80 -2.91
C ILE A 14 22.29 -10.18 -2.24
N MET A 15 21.15 -9.81 -2.84
CA MET A 15 19.82 -10.18 -2.35
C MET A 15 19.62 -11.69 -2.55
N GLU A 16 19.30 -12.39 -1.48
CA GLU A 16 19.00 -13.81 -1.51
C GLU A 16 17.61 -14.07 -2.12
N GLU A 17 17.45 -15.23 -2.78
CA GLU A 17 16.19 -15.62 -3.42
C GLU A 17 15.01 -15.62 -2.40
N ASN A 18 15.25 -16.10 -1.20
CA ASN A 18 14.26 -16.10 -0.13
C ASN A 18 13.87 -14.70 0.36
N GLU A 19 14.77 -13.71 0.27
CA GLU A 19 14.45 -12.31 0.58
C GLU A 19 13.52 -11.71 -0.47
N TRP A 20 13.70 -12.09 -1.72
CA TRP A 20 12.80 -11.72 -2.81
C TRP A 20 11.44 -12.44 -2.68
N ASP A 21 11.44 -13.76 -2.60
CA ASP A 21 10.24 -14.58 -2.61
C ASP A 21 9.32 -14.31 -1.44
N ASP A 22 9.85 -14.19 -0.23
CA ASP A 22 9.05 -13.91 0.96
C ASP A 22 8.33 -12.56 0.85
N VAL A 23 9.00 -11.53 0.33
CA VAL A 23 8.41 -10.20 0.17
C VAL A 23 7.35 -10.21 -0.94
N ILE A 24 7.64 -10.81 -2.09
CA ILE A 24 6.68 -10.90 -3.20
C ILE A 24 5.46 -11.73 -2.80
N ASN A 25 5.68 -12.90 -2.23
CA ASN A 25 4.60 -13.81 -1.86
C ASN A 25 3.73 -13.26 -0.74
N THR A 26 4.33 -12.62 0.27
CA THR A 26 3.57 -12.02 1.36
C THR A 26 2.81 -10.79 0.91
N ASN A 27 3.47 -9.83 0.26
CA ASN A 27 2.87 -8.55 -0.06
C ASN A 27 1.92 -8.64 -1.27
N LEU A 28 2.44 -9.10 -2.42
CA LEU A 28 1.68 -9.14 -3.67
C LEU A 28 0.83 -10.42 -3.77
N GLY A 29 1.39 -11.57 -3.43
CA GLY A 29 0.62 -12.81 -3.32
C GLY A 29 -0.51 -12.72 -2.29
N GLY A 30 -0.24 -12.07 -1.15
CA GLY A 30 -1.24 -11.78 -0.12
C GLY A 30 -2.42 -10.96 -0.63
N PHE A 31 -2.20 -9.99 -1.52
CA PHE A 31 -3.28 -9.25 -2.18
C PHE A 31 -4.26 -10.20 -2.89
N TYR A 32 -3.74 -11.10 -3.72
CA TYR A 32 -4.56 -12.08 -4.43
C TYR A 32 -5.25 -13.06 -3.47
N ASN A 33 -4.50 -13.66 -2.55
CA ASN A 33 -4.98 -14.71 -1.65
C ASN A 33 -6.11 -14.24 -0.74
N VAL A 34 -6.07 -12.98 -0.29
CA VAL A 34 -7.12 -12.39 0.56
C VAL A 34 -8.33 -11.97 -0.27
N LEU A 35 -8.14 -11.37 -1.45
CA LEU A 35 -9.26 -10.85 -2.24
C LEU A 35 -10.02 -11.93 -2.99
N LYS A 36 -9.34 -12.94 -3.52
CA LYS A 36 -9.95 -13.98 -4.33
C LYS A 36 -11.19 -14.63 -3.67
N PRO A 37 -11.16 -15.05 -2.41
CA PRO A 37 -12.33 -15.64 -1.76
C PRO A 37 -13.43 -14.66 -1.38
N VAL A 38 -13.16 -13.34 -1.28
CA VAL A 38 -14.15 -12.37 -0.79
C VAL A 38 -14.83 -11.58 -1.89
N VAL A 39 -14.21 -11.41 -3.06
CA VAL A 39 -14.76 -10.58 -4.14
C VAL A 39 -16.07 -11.17 -4.71
N MET A 40 -16.11 -12.48 -4.98
CA MET A 40 -17.34 -13.10 -5.49
C MET A 40 -18.53 -12.99 -4.52
N PRO A 41 -18.38 -13.32 -3.23
CA PRO A 41 -19.43 -13.06 -2.25
C PRO A 41 -19.91 -11.60 -2.19
N MET A 42 -19.00 -10.63 -2.32
CA MET A 42 -19.38 -9.20 -2.37
C MET A 42 -20.26 -8.88 -3.58
N ILE A 43 -19.93 -9.44 -4.75
CA ILE A 43 -20.69 -9.27 -5.99
C ILE A 43 -22.07 -9.92 -5.87
N GLU A 44 -22.14 -11.18 -5.45
CA GLU A 44 -23.36 -11.97 -5.34
C GLU A 44 -24.36 -11.37 -4.35
N LYS A 45 -23.86 -10.92 -3.19
CA LYS A 45 -24.66 -10.27 -2.17
C LYS A 45 -24.95 -8.80 -2.46
N ARG A 46 -24.48 -8.26 -3.59
CA ARG A 46 -24.64 -6.86 -4.01
C ARG A 46 -24.16 -5.86 -2.94
N VAL A 47 -23.08 -6.20 -2.23
CA VAL A 47 -22.50 -5.33 -1.23
C VAL A 47 -21.74 -4.21 -1.94
N LYS A 48 -22.08 -2.94 -1.63
CA LYS A 48 -21.32 -1.77 -2.07
C LYS A 48 -20.03 -1.68 -1.24
N GLY A 49 -19.09 -2.57 -1.53
CA GLY A 49 -17.89 -2.77 -0.71
C GLY A 49 -16.81 -1.73 -0.95
N ARG A 50 -15.86 -1.70 -0.03
CA ARG A 50 -14.65 -0.87 -0.09
C ARG A 50 -13.44 -1.77 0.08
N ILE A 51 -12.54 -1.76 -0.91
CA ILE A 51 -11.28 -2.50 -0.90
C ILE A 51 -10.15 -1.47 -0.84
N ILE A 52 -9.31 -1.57 0.19
CA ILE A 52 -8.18 -0.67 0.38
C ILE A 52 -6.93 -1.50 0.56
N ALA A 53 -5.93 -1.28 -0.28
CA ALA A 53 -4.64 -1.94 -0.20
C ALA A 53 -3.55 -0.98 0.26
N MET A 54 -2.64 -1.45 1.12
CA MET A 54 -1.50 -0.67 1.56
C MET A 54 -0.34 -0.83 0.57
N SER A 55 -0.11 0.21 -0.23
CA SER A 55 1.09 0.38 -1.04
C SER A 55 2.21 1.05 -0.21
N SER A 56 3.08 1.81 -0.83
CA SER A 56 4.16 2.60 -0.23
C SER A 56 4.67 3.63 -1.22
N ILE A 57 5.27 4.70 -0.74
CA ILE A 57 6.08 5.58 -1.62
C ILE A 57 7.20 4.81 -2.31
N SER A 58 7.76 3.76 -1.69
CA SER A 58 8.76 2.89 -2.34
C SER A 58 8.20 2.18 -3.58
N GLY A 59 6.90 1.89 -3.62
CA GLY A 59 6.23 1.35 -4.81
C GLY A 59 5.98 2.38 -5.90
N LEU A 60 6.06 3.67 -5.59
CA LEU A 60 5.85 4.78 -6.54
C LEU A 60 7.18 5.32 -7.07
N ALA A 61 8.14 5.55 -6.19
CA ALA A 61 9.41 6.19 -6.51
C ALA A 61 10.58 5.19 -6.62
N GLY A 62 10.44 3.98 -6.10
CA GLY A 62 11.56 3.09 -5.83
C GLY A 62 12.32 3.50 -4.57
N ASN A 63 13.06 2.56 -3.99
CA ASN A 63 13.99 2.86 -2.89
C ASN A 63 15.21 1.94 -2.99
N ARG A 64 16.40 2.51 -2.79
CA ARG A 64 17.64 1.73 -2.82
C ARG A 64 17.62 0.65 -1.73
N GLY A 65 18.02 -0.58 -2.09
CA GLY A 65 18.00 -1.72 -1.18
C GLY A 65 16.61 -2.38 -1.02
N GLN A 66 15.60 -1.91 -1.74
CA GLN A 66 14.21 -2.40 -1.64
C GLN A 66 13.65 -2.82 -3.00
N VAL A 67 14.43 -3.48 -3.85
CA VAL A 67 13.93 -3.88 -5.19
C VAL A 67 12.73 -4.82 -5.07
N ASN A 68 12.80 -5.82 -4.19
CA ASN A 68 11.70 -6.73 -3.87
C ASN A 68 10.46 -5.99 -3.31
N TYR A 69 10.65 -5.16 -2.31
CA TYR A 69 9.57 -4.40 -1.67
C TYR A 69 8.94 -3.40 -2.64
N SER A 70 9.75 -2.63 -3.35
CA SER A 70 9.27 -1.68 -4.37
C SER A 70 8.49 -2.38 -5.47
N ALA A 71 8.97 -3.52 -5.97
CA ALA A 71 8.27 -4.34 -6.98
C ALA A 71 6.91 -4.82 -6.44
N SER A 72 6.87 -5.34 -5.22
CA SER A 72 5.62 -5.82 -4.60
C SER A 72 4.59 -4.69 -4.44
N LYS A 73 5.01 -3.52 -3.96
CA LYS A 73 4.12 -2.36 -3.72
C LYS A 73 3.68 -1.67 -5.02
N ALA A 74 4.54 -1.64 -6.04
CA ALA A 74 4.17 -1.21 -7.40
C ALA A 74 3.16 -2.18 -8.04
N GLY A 75 3.37 -3.50 -7.87
CA GLY A 75 2.42 -4.53 -8.32
C GLY A 75 1.04 -4.37 -7.70
N ILE A 76 0.94 -4.09 -6.40
CA ILE A 76 -0.33 -3.75 -5.72
C ILE A 76 -0.99 -2.54 -6.37
N THR A 77 -0.21 -1.50 -6.70
CA THR A 77 -0.74 -0.29 -7.36
C THR A 77 -1.37 -0.61 -8.72
N GLY A 78 -0.72 -1.43 -9.53
CA GLY A 78 -1.25 -1.90 -10.81
C GLY A 78 -2.51 -2.76 -10.64
N ALA A 79 -2.47 -3.70 -9.70
CA ALA A 79 -3.60 -4.59 -9.40
C ALA A 79 -4.84 -3.81 -8.91
N VAL A 80 -4.67 -2.81 -8.05
CA VAL A 80 -5.75 -1.92 -7.58
C VAL A 80 -6.42 -1.20 -8.74
N LYS A 81 -5.64 -0.62 -9.65
CA LYS A 81 -6.18 0.08 -10.83
C LYS A 81 -6.99 -0.86 -11.73
N ALA A 82 -6.45 -2.05 -12.04
CA ALA A 82 -7.14 -3.02 -12.88
C ALA A 82 -8.44 -3.53 -12.20
N LEU A 83 -8.36 -3.95 -10.95
CA LEU A 83 -9.51 -4.47 -10.21
C LEU A 83 -10.61 -3.42 -10.01
N SER A 84 -10.25 -2.14 -9.89
CA SER A 84 -11.22 -1.06 -9.77
C SER A 84 -12.13 -0.96 -11.00
N LEU A 85 -11.59 -1.17 -12.20
CA LEU A 85 -12.37 -1.17 -13.45
C LEU A 85 -13.35 -2.35 -13.52
N GLU A 86 -12.93 -3.51 -13.04
CA GLU A 86 -13.76 -4.71 -13.03
C GLU A 86 -14.95 -4.59 -12.06
N LEU A 87 -14.74 -3.95 -10.91
CA LEU A 87 -15.70 -3.91 -9.82
C LEU A 87 -16.57 -2.65 -9.77
N ALA A 88 -16.23 -1.60 -10.54
CA ALA A 88 -16.93 -0.31 -10.52
C ALA A 88 -18.44 -0.44 -10.77
N LYS A 89 -18.87 -1.24 -11.76
CA LYS A 89 -20.29 -1.47 -12.06
C LYS A 89 -21.07 -2.14 -10.93
N ARG A 90 -20.37 -2.73 -9.96
CA ARG A 90 -20.96 -3.36 -8.77
C ARG A 90 -21.07 -2.40 -7.57
N GLY A 91 -20.60 -1.15 -7.73
CA GLY A 91 -20.52 -0.18 -6.64
C GLY A 91 -19.45 -0.51 -5.61
N ILE A 92 -18.49 -1.38 -5.96
CA ILE A 92 -17.34 -1.72 -5.13
C ILE A 92 -16.18 -0.83 -5.54
N THR A 93 -15.64 -0.06 -4.60
CA THR A 93 -14.45 0.76 -4.84
C THR A 93 -13.18 0.03 -4.45
N VAL A 94 -12.10 0.26 -5.21
CA VAL A 94 -10.79 -0.33 -4.95
C VAL A 94 -9.74 0.76 -5.01
N ASN A 95 -9.07 1.04 -3.90
CA ASN A 95 -8.07 2.10 -3.81
C ASN A 95 -6.81 1.61 -3.09
N ALA A 96 -5.71 2.30 -3.28
CA ALA A 96 -4.47 2.10 -2.53
C ALA A 96 -4.14 3.35 -1.71
N VAL A 97 -3.58 3.12 -0.53
CA VAL A 97 -2.91 4.16 0.26
C VAL A 97 -1.41 3.90 0.17
N ALA A 98 -0.63 4.94 -0.12
CA ALA A 98 0.83 4.88 -0.21
C ALA A 98 1.46 5.74 0.90
N PRO A 99 1.71 5.16 2.08
CA PRO A 99 2.37 5.87 3.17
C PRO A 99 3.82 6.21 2.79
N GLY A 100 4.30 7.33 3.33
CA GLY A 100 5.72 7.63 3.42
C GLY A 100 6.33 6.95 4.65
N ILE A 101 7.22 7.68 5.32
CA ILE A 101 7.85 7.20 6.55
C ILE A 101 6.92 7.49 7.72
N ILE A 102 6.43 6.42 8.33
CA ILE A 102 5.45 6.43 9.41
C ILE A 102 6.08 5.81 10.65
N GLU A 103 5.83 6.41 11.81
CA GLU A 103 6.29 5.93 13.11
C GLU A 103 5.67 4.57 13.44
N THR A 104 6.45 3.52 13.21
CA THR A 104 6.10 2.11 13.41
C THR A 104 7.36 1.32 13.78
N ASP A 105 7.19 0.06 14.16
CA ASP A 105 8.31 -0.84 14.46
C ASP A 105 9.26 -1.03 13.27
N MET A 106 8.83 -0.82 12.05
CA MET A 106 9.65 -0.96 10.83
C MET A 106 10.74 0.11 10.69
N ILE A 107 10.69 1.21 11.45
CA ILE A 107 11.65 2.32 11.36
C ILE A 107 12.51 2.49 12.60
N LYS A 108 12.54 1.51 13.52
CA LYS A 108 13.29 1.61 14.78
C LYS A 108 14.78 1.89 14.60
N ASP A 109 15.37 1.36 13.54
CA ASP A 109 16.81 1.46 13.25
C ASP A 109 17.14 2.58 12.23
N VAL A 110 16.15 3.40 11.87
CA VAL A 110 16.33 4.48 10.90
C VAL A 110 16.81 5.75 11.60
N PRO A 111 17.81 6.47 11.06
CA PRO A 111 18.28 7.73 11.64
C PRO A 111 17.22 8.83 11.48
N VAL A 112 16.33 8.94 12.46
CA VAL A 112 15.09 9.76 12.44
C VAL A 112 15.36 11.22 12.06
N GLU A 113 16.40 11.84 12.61
CA GLU A 113 16.72 13.25 12.35
C GLU A 113 17.19 13.51 10.90
N GLU A 114 17.88 12.55 10.29
CA GLU A 114 18.28 12.65 8.89
C GLU A 114 17.07 12.47 7.96
N VAL A 115 16.23 11.51 8.28
CA VAL A 115 15.01 11.23 7.52
C VAL A 115 14.05 12.42 7.56
N LYS A 116 13.87 13.08 8.69
CA LYS A 116 13.06 14.30 8.79
C LYS A 116 13.52 15.39 7.84
N LYS A 117 14.82 15.49 7.56
CA LYS A 117 15.37 16.48 6.61
C LYS A 117 14.92 16.21 5.18
N MET A 118 14.62 14.96 4.82
CA MET A 118 14.15 14.57 3.49
C MET A 118 12.65 14.80 3.32
N ILE A 119 11.89 14.90 4.41
CA ILE A 119 10.44 15.10 4.38
C ILE A 119 10.15 16.61 4.36
N PRO A 120 9.42 17.16 3.37
CA PRO A 120 9.06 18.59 3.34
C PRO A 120 8.36 19.08 4.60
N MET A 121 7.47 18.29 5.21
CA MET A 121 6.81 18.61 6.49
C MET A 121 7.72 18.48 7.71
N ARG A 122 9.01 18.09 7.54
CA ARG A 122 10.03 18.01 8.60
C ARG A 122 9.66 17.16 9.79
N ARG A 123 8.79 16.21 9.62
CA ARG A 123 8.41 15.23 10.64
C ARG A 123 8.06 13.87 10.01
N ILE A 124 8.16 12.82 10.79
CA ILE A 124 7.64 11.50 10.46
C ILE A 124 6.12 11.53 10.62
N GLY A 125 5.42 10.79 9.77
CA GLY A 125 3.96 10.61 9.87
C GLY A 125 3.61 9.67 11.02
N GLN A 126 2.37 9.75 11.47
CA GLN A 126 1.83 8.87 12.50
C GLN A 126 0.85 7.86 11.90
N ALA A 127 0.79 6.65 12.45
CA ALA A 127 -0.12 5.61 11.99
C ALA A 127 -1.58 6.08 11.93
N LYS A 128 -2.01 6.93 12.88
CA LYS A 128 -3.36 7.52 12.89
C LYS A 128 -3.65 8.40 11.67
N GLU A 129 -2.65 9.05 11.07
CA GLU A 129 -2.83 9.89 9.88
C GLU A 129 -3.14 9.03 8.65
N VAL A 130 -2.48 7.88 8.54
CA VAL A 130 -2.79 6.87 7.52
C VAL A 130 -4.16 6.25 7.75
N ALA A 131 -4.45 5.87 9.00
CA ALA A 131 -5.74 5.28 9.38
C ALA A 131 -6.92 6.22 9.11
N SER A 132 -6.75 7.53 9.28
CA SER A 132 -7.77 8.54 9.00
C SER A 132 -8.16 8.55 7.51
N LEU A 133 -7.18 8.47 6.60
CA LEU A 133 -7.46 8.35 5.17
C LEU A 133 -8.14 7.02 4.84
N VAL A 134 -7.66 5.91 5.42
CA VAL A 134 -8.30 4.59 5.23
C VAL A 134 -9.75 4.65 5.68
N ASN A 135 -10.04 5.22 6.85
CA ASN A 135 -11.39 5.36 7.37
C ASN A 135 -12.29 6.20 6.44
N TYR A 136 -11.77 7.31 5.90
CA TYR A 136 -12.49 8.11 4.91
C TYR A 136 -12.80 7.31 3.65
N LEU A 137 -11.82 6.58 3.09
CA LEU A 137 -12.02 5.76 1.90
C LEU A 137 -12.99 4.59 2.12
N MET A 138 -13.19 4.18 3.35
CA MET A 138 -14.18 3.16 3.74
C MET A 138 -15.60 3.73 3.90
N SER A 139 -15.76 5.04 4.02
CA SER A 139 -17.06 5.70 4.22
C SER A 139 -17.88 5.80 2.93
N GLU A 140 -19.15 6.19 3.07
CA GLU A 140 -20.02 6.52 1.95
C GLU A 140 -19.60 7.80 1.23
N ASP A 141 -18.93 8.74 1.92
CA ASP A 141 -18.45 9.99 1.33
C ASP A 141 -17.39 9.78 0.26
N ALA A 142 -16.70 8.62 0.29
CA ALA A 142 -15.74 8.20 -0.71
C ALA A 142 -16.32 7.30 -1.81
N ALA A 143 -17.65 7.19 -1.94
CA ALA A 143 -18.30 6.25 -2.85
C ALA A 143 -17.98 6.45 -4.34
N TYR A 144 -17.49 7.63 -4.71
CA TYR A 144 -17.07 7.95 -6.11
C TYR A 144 -15.55 7.93 -6.32
N ILE A 145 -14.78 7.49 -5.31
CA ILE A 145 -13.32 7.37 -5.36
C ILE A 145 -12.96 5.91 -5.61
N THR A 146 -12.43 5.59 -6.80
CA THR A 146 -11.96 4.23 -7.13
C THR A 146 -10.77 4.28 -8.08
N GLY A 147 -9.90 3.28 -8.04
CA GLY A 147 -8.68 3.18 -8.85
C GLY A 147 -7.57 4.15 -8.44
N GLN A 148 -7.72 4.82 -7.30
CA GLN A 148 -6.76 5.83 -6.86
C GLN A 148 -5.65 5.24 -6.00
N VAL A 149 -4.47 5.88 -6.08
CA VAL A 149 -3.34 5.64 -5.19
C VAL A 149 -3.05 6.96 -4.48
N ILE A 150 -3.40 7.03 -3.20
CA ILE A 150 -3.34 8.27 -2.43
C ILE A 150 -2.17 8.21 -1.45
N SER A 151 -1.25 9.16 -1.59
CA SER A 151 -0.07 9.26 -0.75
C SER A 151 -0.35 9.95 0.59
N VAL A 152 0.23 9.43 1.67
CA VAL A 152 0.28 10.05 3.01
C VAL A 152 1.74 10.10 3.43
N ASN A 153 2.49 11.12 2.96
CA ASN A 153 3.95 11.08 2.98
C ASN A 153 4.63 12.42 3.37
N GLY A 154 3.88 13.40 3.84
CA GLY A 154 4.43 14.71 4.22
C GLY A 154 5.06 15.50 3.06
N GLY A 155 4.68 15.21 1.80
CA GLY A 155 5.21 15.83 0.58
C GLY A 155 6.50 15.17 0.05
N MET A 156 6.92 14.04 0.59
CA MET A 156 8.17 13.35 0.20
C MET A 156 8.15 12.87 -1.25
N TYR A 157 6.96 12.55 -1.77
CA TYR A 157 6.72 12.19 -3.16
C TYR A 157 5.44 12.89 -3.65
N ARG A 158 5.45 13.35 -4.92
CA ARG A 158 4.35 14.11 -5.58
C ARG A 158 3.98 13.48 -6.90
#